data_4de2a1a197d0bd9e340f35cc11416f6b
#
_entry.id   4de2a1a197d0bd9e340f35cc11416f6b
#
_cell.length_a   1.000
_cell.length_b   1.000
_cell.length_c   1.000
_cell.angle_alpha   90.00
_cell.angle_beta   90.00
_cell.angle_gamma   90.00
#
_symmetry.space_group_name_H-M   'P 1'
#
loop_
_entity.id
_entity.type
_entity.pdbx_description
1 polymer ?
#
loop_
_entity_poly.entity_id
_entity_poly.type
_entity_poly.pdbx_seq_one_letter_code
_entity_poly.pdbx_strand_id
1 'polypeptide(L)'
;SMRAELVGVSLSYDAGKACYIPLAHRMVAPQGALDLGGDGDDGGTDQNTPEQIDRDTALALLKPLLEDPSVLKVGHNIKYDTEILARYDVGITPVDDTMVLSYVLEAGQHGHGLDELSLRMLGHANIKFGDVAGVGKKRVTFEYVPLDRALDYAAEDADMTLRLHDVLKPRLARDHMATVYETLERPLIPVLVAMESAGIKVAPGHLKTLSTDFTKRLDK
;
A
#
# COMPACT_ATOMS: atom_id res chain seq x y z
N SER A 1 -3.64 -1.23 7.99
CA SER A 1 -2.17 -1.35 7.95
C SER A 1 -1.62 -2.24 9.07
N MET A 2 -2.07 -2.06 10.32
CA MET A 2 -1.50 -2.73 11.51
C MET A 2 -1.53 -4.28 11.49
N ARG A 3 -2.28 -4.91 10.62
CA ARG A 3 -2.36 -6.38 10.45
C ARG A 3 -1.95 -6.87 9.07
N ALA A 4 -1.63 -5.94 8.16
CA ALA A 4 -1.26 -6.31 6.80
C ALA A 4 0.14 -6.92 6.79
N GLU A 5 0.32 -7.97 5.99
CA GLU A 5 1.60 -8.60 5.73
C GLU A 5 2.16 -8.08 4.40
N LEU A 6 3.48 -8.07 4.28
CA LEU A 6 4.16 -7.70 3.04
C LEU A 6 4.06 -8.87 2.04
N VAL A 7 3.32 -8.66 0.95
CA VAL A 7 3.12 -9.67 -0.09
C VAL A 7 4.10 -9.51 -1.25
N GLY A 8 4.50 -8.27 -1.53
CA GLY A 8 5.47 -7.95 -2.56
C GLY A 8 5.80 -6.47 -2.58
N VAL A 9 6.74 -6.09 -3.42
CA VAL A 9 7.18 -4.69 -3.61
C VAL A 9 7.15 -4.36 -5.09
N SER A 10 6.46 -3.28 -5.46
CA SER A 10 6.51 -2.72 -6.82
C SER A 10 7.39 -1.48 -6.87
N LEU A 11 8.15 -1.34 -7.93
CA LEU A 11 9.08 -0.23 -8.14
C LEU A 11 8.99 0.27 -9.57
N SER A 12 9.08 1.59 -9.73
CA SER A 12 9.24 2.26 -11.02
C SER A 12 10.34 3.32 -10.91
N TYR A 13 11.22 3.39 -11.91
CA TYR A 13 12.30 4.38 -11.93
C TYR A 13 12.25 5.29 -13.16
N ASP A 14 11.40 4.94 -14.12
CA ASP A 14 11.19 5.69 -15.36
C ASP A 14 9.79 5.39 -15.88
N ALA A 15 9.14 6.34 -16.52
CA ALA A 15 7.80 6.17 -17.07
C ALA A 15 7.72 4.96 -18.02
N GLY A 16 6.82 4.03 -17.76
CA GLY A 16 6.67 2.79 -18.51
C GLY A 16 7.67 1.69 -18.14
N LYS A 17 8.48 1.89 -17.10
CA LYS A 17 9.44 0.89 -16.60
C LYS A 17 9.17 0.60 -15.13
N ALA A 18 8.35 -0.37 -14.89
CA ALA A 18 8.01 -0.83 -13.56
C ALA A 18 8.21 -2.33 -13.41
N CYS A 19 8.41 -2.79 -12.20
CA CYS A 19 8.51 -4.20 -11.85
C CYS A 19 7.72 -4.49 -10.58
N TYR A 20 7.45 -5.77 -10.38
CA TYR A 20 6.89 -6.29 -9.14
C TYR A 20 7.77 -7.43 -8.64
N ILE A 21 8.11 -7.42 -7.36
CA ILE A 21 8.92 -8.42 -6.65
C ILE A 21 7.97 -9.17 -5.71
N PRO A 22 7.52 -10.38 -6.06
CA PRO A 22 6.67 -11.19 -5.19
C PRO A 22 7.49 -11.75 -4.02
N LEU A 23 6.93 -11.71 -2.81
CA LEU A 23 7.63 -12.13 -1.57
C LEU A 23 6.83 -13.13 -0.74
N ALA A 24 5.48 -13.11 -0.84
CA ALA A 24 4.62 -13.95 -0.01
C ALA A 24 3.33 -14.36 -0.75
N HIS A 25 3.39 -14.56 -2.06
CA HIS A 25 2.26 -15.10 -2.81
C HIS A 25 2.06 -16.59 -2.53
N ARG A 26 0.81 -17.02 -2.60
CA ARG A 26 0.38 -18.41 -2.41
C ARG A 26 -0.53 -18.84 -3.57
N MET A 27 -0.43 -20.08 -3.98
CA MET A 27 -1.40 -20.62 -4.93
C MET A 27 -2.70 -20.95 -4.21
N VAL A 28 -3.84 -20.66 -4.85
CA VAL A 28 -5.13 -21.18 -4.38
C VAL A 28 -5.13 -22.69 -4.58
N ALA A 29 -5.22 -23.45 -3.50
CA ALA A 29 -5.40 -24.89 -3.61
C ALA A 29 -6.66 -25.19 -4.45
N PRO A 30 -6.61 -26.12 -5.44
CA PRO A 30 -7.80 -26.49 -6.20
C PRO A 30 -8.90 -26.92 -5.23
N GLN A 31 -10.09 -26.30 -5.31
CA GLN A 31 -11.25 -26.73 -4.55
C GLN A 31 -11.58 -28.20 -4.91
N GLY A 32 -11.22 -29.14 -4.04
CA GLY A 32 -11.45 -30.55 -4.27
C GLY A 32 -10.31 -31.48 -3.87
N ALA A 33 -9.17 -31.01 -3.43
CA ALA A 33 -8.17 -31.86 -2.79
C ALA A 33 -8.70 -32.28 -1.41
N LEU A 34 -9.26 -33.49 -1.32
CA LEU A 34 -9.56 -34.16 -0.05
C LEU A 34 -8.23 -34.27 0.72
N ASP A 35 -8.17 -33.60 1.86
CA ASP A 35 -7.11 -33.77 2.85
C ASP A 35 -7.16 -35.22 3.37
N LEU A 36 -6.48 -36.12 2.68
CA LEU A 36 -6.22 -37.47 3.16
C LEU A 36 -5.02 -37.36 4.12
N GLY A 37 -5.35 -37.11 5.40
CA GLY A 37 -4.40 -37.02 6.49
C GLY A 37 -3.26 -38.01 6.38
N GLY A 38 -2.07 -37.52 6.12
CA GLY A 38 -0.80 -38.20 6.21
C GLY A 38 0.04 -37.49 7.27
N ASP A 39 0.10 -38.06 8.48
CA ASP A 39 1.13 -37.75 9.46
C ASP A 39 2.50 -38.07 8.83
N GLY A 40 3.20 -37.05 8.39
CA GLY A 40 4.56 -37.12 7.88
C GLY A 40 5.23 -35.77 8.08
N ASP A 41 5.94 -35.65 9.20
CA ASP A 41 6.94 -34.62 9.44
C ASP A 41 8.06 -34.78 8.41
N ASP A 42 7.97 -34.11 7.28
CA ASP A 42 9.02 -34.03 6.30
C ASP A 42 9.13 -32.56 5.82
N GLY A 43 10.29 -31.94 6.00
CA GLY A 43 10.63 -30.55 5.63
C GLY A 43 10.48 -30.29 4.12
N GLY A 44 9.29 -30.53 3.57
CA GLY A 44 8.92 -30.30 2.20
C GLY A 44 8.58 -28.82 2.00
N THR A 45 9.28 -28.17 1.09
CA THR A 45 8.85 -26.93 0.43
C THR A 45 7.39 -27.08 0.05
N ASP A 46 6.54 -26.21 0.61
CA ASP A 46 5.11 -26.15 0.35
C ASP A 46 4.89 -26.08 -1.18
N GLN A 47 4.48 -27.22 -1.80
CA GLN A 47 4.33 -27.33 -3.26
C GLN A 47 3.30 -26.36 -3.86
N ASN A 48 2.70 -25.56 -3.01
CA ASN A 48 1.68 -24.55 -3.33
C ASN A 48 2.21 -23.11 -3.34
N THR A 49 3.53 -22.90 -3.21
CA THR A 49 4.13 -21.56 -3.24
C THR A 49 4.77 -21.32 -4.60
N PRO A 50 4.45 -20.23 -5.32
CA PRO A 50 5.12 -19.92 -6.59
C PRO A 50 6.60 -19.59 -6.34
N GLU A 51 7.46 -19.76 -7.37
CA GLU A 51 8.85 -19.36 -7.30
C GLU A 51 8.94 -17.86 -7.04
N GLN A 52 9.54 -17.47 -5.91
CA GLN A 52 9.69 -16.09 -5.49
C GLN A 52 10.94 -15.95 -4.61
N ILE A 53 11.49 -14.73 -4.55
CA ILE A 53 12.64 -14.45 -3.68
C ILE A 53 12.22 -14.52 -2.21
N ASP A 54 13.10 -15.03 -1.35
CA ASP A 54 12.90 -14.95 0.10
C ASP A 54 12.76 -13.50 0.58
N ARG A 55 11.76 -13.25 1.41
CA ARG A 55 11.42 -11.89 1.86
C ARG A 55 12.57 -11.20 2.57
N ASP A 56 13.26 -11.88 3.49
CA ASP A 56 14.34 -11.28 4.26
C ASP A 56 15.55 -10.95 3.37
N THR A 57 15.81 -11.81 2.39
CA THR A 57 16.82 -11.57 1.34
C THR A 57 16.46 -10.35 0.48
N ALA A 58 15.21 -10.25 0.03
CA ALA A 58 14.76 -9.10 -0.75
C ALA A 58 14.84 -7.80 0.04
N LEU A 59 14.40 -7.81 1.29
CA LEU A 59 14.45 -6.63 2.16
C LEU A 59 15.89 -6.21 2.47
N ALA A 60 16.81 -7.15 2.67
CA ALA A 60 18.22 -6.84 2.86
C ALA A 60 18.84 -6.14 1.63
N LEU A 61 18.41 -6.51 0.42
CA LEU A 61 18.84 -5.87 -0.83
C LEU A 61 18.18 -4.50 -1.06
N LEU A 62 16.92 -4.34 -0.68
CA LEU A 62 16.16 -3.10 -0.86
C LEU A 62 16.45 -2.04 0.21
N LYS A 63 16.75 -2.45 1.44
CA LYS A 63 16.97 -1.54 2.59
C LYS A 63 17.99 -0.43 2.30
N PRO A 64 19.19 -0.70 1.73
CA PRO A 64 20.13 0.36 1.41
C PRO A 64 19.57 1.43 0.47
N LEU A 65 18.76 1.04 -0.51
CA LEU A 65 18.09 1.97 -1.43
C LEU A 65 16.97 2.77 -0.75
N LEU A 66 16.15 2.10 0.04
CA LEU A 66 15.01 2.72 0.71
C LEU A 66 15.43 3.73 1.80
N GLU A 67 16.57 3.50 2.44
CA GLU A 67 17.11 4.36 3.50
C GLU A 67 18.15 5.38 2.99
N ASP A 68 18.55 5.33 1.71
CA ASP A 68 19.53 6.26 1.14
C ASP A 68 18.97 7.69 1.07
N PRO A 69 19.55 8.67 1.78
CA PRO A 69 19.08 10.05 1.77
C PRO A 69 19.29 10.77 0.43
N SER A 70 20.11 10.25 -0.47
CA SER A 70 20.34 10.79 -1.80
C SER A 70 19.31 10.34 -2.84
N VAL A 71 18.49 9.34 -2.52
CA VAL A 71 17.46 8.79 -3.39
C VAL A 71 16.09 9.15 -2.85
N LEU A 72 15.34 9.97 -3.60
CA LEU A 72 13.95 10.29 -3.27
C LEU A 72 13.04 9.10 -3.57
N LYS A 73 12.28 8.64 -2.59
CA LYS A 73 11.24 7.63 -2.77
C LYS A 73 9.90 8.33 -2.95
N VAL A 74 9.19 7.98 -3.99
CA VAL A 74 7.88 8.51 -4.33
C VAL A 74 6.84 7.42 -4.11
N GLY A 75 5.79 7.73 -3.36
CA GLY A 75 4.68 6.82 -3.16
C GLY A 75 3.32 7.52 -3.31
N HIS A 76 2.27 6.73 -3.26
CA HIS A 76 0.90 7.21 -3.17
C HIS A 76 0.28 6.71 -1.87
N ASN A 77 0.02 7.60 -0.90
CA ASN A 77 -0.27 7.25 0.49
C ASN A 77 0.89 6.45 1.13
N ILE A 78 2.11 6.95 0.91
CA ILE A 78 3.37 6.29 1.31
C ILE A 78 3.46 6.01 2.82
N LYS A 79 2.64 6.68 3.61
CA LYS A 79 2.48 6.40 5.04
C LYS A 79 2.14 4.92 5.28
N TYR A 80 1.25 4.33 4.47
CA TYR A 80 0.87 2.93 4.57
C TYR A 80 2.06 1.99 4.33
N ASP A 81 2.87 2.27 3.29
CA ASP A 81 4.05 1.47 2.96
C ASP A 81 5.12 1.59 4.04
N THR A 82 5.31 2.81 4.57
CA THR A 82 6.23 3.06 5.68
C THR A 82 5.85 2.27 6.93
N GLU A 83 4.57 2.21 7.28
CA GLU A 83 4.09 1.41 8.42
C GLU A 83 4.31 -0.09 8.22
N ILE A 84 4.13 -0.60 7.00
CA ILE A 84 4.37 -2.01 6.69
C ILE A 84 5.86 -2.33 6.79
N LEU A 85 6.72 -1.55 6.13
CA LEU A 85 8.17 -1.80 6.10
C LEU A 85 8.83 -1.58 7.45
N ALA A 86 8.35 -0.66 8.27
CA ALA A 86 8.84 -0.46 9.64
C ALA A 86 8.71 -1.72 10.51
N ARG A 87 7.76 -2.60 10.23
CA ARG A 87 7.61 -3.88 10.94
C ARG A 87 8.73 -4.88 10.62
N TYR A 88 9.46 -4.64 9.54
CA TYR A 88 10.64 -5.41 9.11
C TYR A 88 11.93 -4.64 9.32
N ASP A 89 11.91 -3.60 10.17
CA ASP A 89 13.07 -2.75 10.46
C ASP A 89 13.66 -2.09 9.20
N VAL A 90 12.79 -1.70 8.25
CA VAL A 90 13.17 -0.97 7.04
C VAL A 90 12.49 0.39 7.04
N GLY A 91 13.30 1.45 6.98
CA GLY A 91 12.84 2.83 6.83
C GLY A 91 12.65 3.22 5.37
N ILE A 92 11.85 4.25 5.13
CA ILE A 92 11.74 4.90 3.82
C ILE A 92 12.02 6.39 4.01
N THR A 93 13.12 6.88 3.48
CA THR A 93 13.49 8.30 3.58
C THR A 93 14.56 8.67 2.54
N PRO A 94 14.53 9.90 1.94
CA PRO A 94 13.43 10.88 1.98
C PRO A 94 12.24 10.43 1.13
N VAL A 95 11.06 10.99 1.40
CA VAL A 95 9.83 10.62 0.68
C VAL A 95 9.11 11.85 0.08
N ASP A 96 8.42 11.61 -1.04
CA ASP A 96 7.31 12.42 -1.53
C ASP A 96 6.06 11.55 -1.64
N ASP A 97 4.89 12.15 -1.47
CA ASP A 97 3.60 11.47 -1.52
C ASP A 97 2.67 12.17 -2.51
N THR A 98 2.28 11.45 -3.59
CA THR A 98 1.44 12.01 -4.65
C THR A 98 0.01 12.27 -4.21
N MET A 99 -0.52 11.54 -3.22
CA MET A 99 -1.80 11.83 -2.59
C MET A 99 -1.74 13.17 -1.84
N VAL A 100 -0.69 13.39 -1.05
CA VAL A 100 -0.49 14.63 -0.29
C VAL A 100 -0.20 15.80 -1.23
N LEU A 101 0.61 15.60 -2.30
CA LEU A 101 0.82 16.62 -3.35
C LEU A 101 -0.51 17.08 -3.96
N SER A 102 -1.35 16.14 -4.35
CA SER A 102 -2.68 16.44 -4.90
C SER A 102 -3.56 17.15 -3.88
N TYR A 103 -3.55 16.71 -2.63
CA TYR A 103 -4.32 17.34 -1.56
C TYR A 103 -3.92 18.80 -1.33
N VAL A 104 -2.62 19.10 -1.29
CA VAL A 104 -2.10 20.48 -1.12
C VAL A 104 -2.51 21.37 -2.29
N LEU A 105 -2.49 20.84 -3.52
CA LEU A 105 -2.79 21.61 -4.72
C LEU A 105 -4.29 21.79 -4.97
N GLU A 106 -5.12 20.80 -4.64
CA GLU A 106 -6.51 20.74 -5.11
C GLU A 106 -7.49 20.24 -4.02
N ALA A 107 -7.23 20.57 -2.74
CA ALA A 107 -8.09 20.18 -1.63
C ALA A 107 -9.57 20.53 -1.87
N GLY A 108 -10.46 19.57 -1.65
CA GLY A 108 -11.90 19.77 -1.75
C GLY A 108 -12.47 19.83 -3.17
N GLN A 109 -11.64 19.67 -4.22
CA GLN A 109 -12.12 19.67 -5.61
C GLN A 109 -12.52 18.27 -6.10
N HIS A 110 -11.84 17.23 -5.62
CA HIS A 110 -12.05 15.82 -6.00
C HIS A 110 -11.43 14.89 -4.96
N GLY A 111 -11.58 13.58 -5.15
CA GLY A 111 -10.85 12.57 -4.39
C GLY A 111 -9.37 12.53 -4.79
N HIS A 112 -8.52 12.04 -3.88
CA HIS A 112 -7.07 12.01 -4.06
C HIS A 112 -6.53 10.58 -4.18
N GLY A 113 -7.39 9.60 -4.49
CA GLY A 113 -6.99 8.22 -4.75
C GLY A 113 -6.27 8.05 -6.08
N LEU A 114 -5.39 7.04 -6.18
CA LEU A 114 -4.56 6.81 -7.36
C LEU A 114 -5.38 6.68 -8.65
N ASP A 115 -6.45 5.88 -8.65
CA ASP A 115 -7.32 5.67 -9.82
C ASP A 115 -7.92 6.98 -10.34
N GLU A 116 -8.42 7.81 -9.41
CA GLU A 116 -9.05 9.08 -9.78
C GLU A 116 -8.03 10.07 -10.34
N LEU A 117 -6.85 10.15 -9.71
CA LEU A 117 -5.79 11.03 -10.17
C LEU A 117 -5.21 10.58 -11.51
N SER A 118 -4.99 9.28 -11.72
CA SER A 118 -4.52 8.73 -12.98
C SER A 118 -5.48 9.05 -14.13
N LEU A 119 -6.78 8.82 -13.90
CA LEU A 119 -7.77 9.14 -14.91
C LEU A 119 -7.83 10.64 -15.20
N ARG A 120 -7.81 11.48 -14.17
CA ARG A 120 -7.99 12.92 -14.28
C ARG A 120 -6.76 13.62 -14.88
N MET A 121 -5.56 13.26 -14.46
CA MET A 121 -4.33 13.97 -14.78
C MET A 121 -3.53 13.34 -15.91
N LEU A 122 -3.63 12.00 -16.06
CA LEU A 122 -2.89 11.24 -17.05
C LEU A 122 -3.80 10.68 -18.16
N GLY A 123 -5.14 10.74 -18.00
CA GLY A 123 -6.10 10.14 -18.93
C GLY A 123 -6.05 8.61 -18.92
N HIS A 124 -5.50 7.99 -17.87
CA HIS A 124 -5.29 6.56 -17.74
C HIS A 124 -6.28 5.95 -16.74
N ALA A 125 -6.99 4.90 -17.16
CA ALA A 125 -7.89 4.14 -16.30
C ALA A 125 -7.13 2.93 -15.73
N ASN A 126 -6.80 2.99 -14.45
CA ASN A 126 -6.06 1.93 -13.76
C ASN A 126 -6.84 0.63 -13.67
N ILE A 127 -6.13 -0.49 -13.61
CA ILE A 127 -6.65 -1.79 -13.21
C ILE A 127 -7.17 -1.68 -11.77
N LYS A 128 -8.43 -2.03 -11.54
CA LYS A 128 -9.01 -1.92 -10.20
C LYS A 128 -8.67 -3.13 -9.36
N PHE A 129 -8.45 -2.92 -8.07
CA PHE A 129 -8.20 -4.01 -7.13
C PHE A 129 -9.28 -5.11 -7.20
N GLY A 130 -10.55 -4.74 -7.39
CA GLY A 130 -11.65 -5.69 -7.57
C GLY A 130 -11.54 -6.57 -8.80
N ASP A 131 -10.85 -6.11 -9.85
CA ASP A 131 -10.65 -6.88 -11.08
C ASP A 131 -9.60 -7.99 -10.88
N VAL A 132 -8.61 -7.77 -10.02
CA VAL A 132 -7.55 -8.75 -9.73
C VAL A 132 -7.87 -9.64 -8.53
N ALA A 133 -8.44 -9.10 -7.47
CA ALA A 133 -8.73 -9.81 -6.21
C ALA A 133 -10.17 -10.30 -6.09
N GLY A 134 -11.05 -9.94 -7.05
CA GLY A 134 -12.48 -10.26 -7.01
C GLY A 134 -13.28 -9.34 -6.09
N VAL A 135 -14.61 -9.50 -6.10
CA VAL A 135 -15.55 -8.68 -5.34
C VAL A 135 -16.49 -9.51 -4.48
N GLY A 136 -17.00 -8.91 -3.40
CA GLY A 136 -17.98 -9.54 -2.50
C GLY A 136 -17.46 -10.82 -1.86
N LYS A 137 -18.26 -11.89 -1.88
CA LYS A 137 -17.93 -13.18 -1.25
C LYS A 137 -16.80 -13.95 -1.96
N LYS A 138 -16.46 -13.59 -3.19
CA LYS A 138 -15.37 -14.18 -3.98
C LYS A 138 -14.05 -13.43 -3.86
N ARG A 139 -14.01 -12.35 -3.07
CA ARG A 139 -12.81 -11.56 -2.87
C ARG A 139 -11.77 -12.36 -2.11
N VAL A 140 -10.58 -12.45 -2.67
CA VAL A 140 -9.37 -13.02 -2.04
C VAL A 140 -8.47 -11.91 -1.52
N THR A 141 -7.58 -12.23 -0.58
CA THR A 141 -6.47 -11.34 -0.20
C THR A 141 -5.39 -11.35 -1.28
N PHE A 142 -4.57 -10.31 -1.34
CA PHE A 142 -3.64 -10.09 -2.46
C PHE A 142 -2.63 -11.23 -2.62
N GLU A 143 -2.28 -11.91 -1.55
CA GLU A 143 -1.38 -13.07 -1.55
C GLU A 143 -1.89 -14.25 -2.41
N TYR A 144 -3.21 -14.32 -2.64
CA TYR A 144 -3.84 -15.34 -3.49
C TYR A 144 -4.17 -14.84 -4.90
N VAL A 145 -3.81 -13.62 -5.25
CA VAL A 145 -3.94 -13.14 -6.63
C VAL A 145 -2.87 -13.82 -7.49
N PRO A 146 -3.21 -14.36 -8.68
CA PRO A 146 -2.23 -14.93 -9.61
C PRO A 146 -1.12 -13.93 -9.94
N LEU A 147 0.14 -14.41 -10.02
CA LEU A 147 1.32 -13.54 -10.14
C LEU A 147 1.30 -12.65 -11.37
N ASP A 148 0.82 -13.13 -12.51
CA ASP A 148 0.67 -12.36 -13.74
C ASP A 148 -0.24 -11.14 -13.53
N ARG A 149 -1.39 -11.35 -12.87
CA ARG A 149 -2.35 -10.27 -12.57
C ARG A 149 -1.84 -9.35 -11.46
N ALA A 150 -1.14 -9.90 -10.47
CA ALA A 150 -0.52 -9.12 -9.41
C ALA A 150 0.60 -8.23 -9.95
N LEU A 151 1.40 -8.74 -10.90
CA LEU A 151 2.43 -7.99 -11.61
C LEU A 151 1.82 -6.81 -12.37
N ASP A 152 0.83 -7.07 -13.21
CA ASP A 152 0.21 -6.01 -14.03
C ASP A 152 -0.38 -4.91 -13.15
N TYR A 153 -1.12 -5.27 -12.11
CA TYR A 153 -1.73 -4.35 -11.17
C TYR A 153 -0.67 -3.53 -10.39
N ALA A 154 0.28 -4.20 -9.76
CA ALA A 154 1.23 -3.54 -8.86
C ALA A 154 2.29 -2.71 -9.62
N ALA A 155 2.71 -3.18 -10.80
CA ALA A 155 3.63 -2.42 -11.66
C ALA A 155 2.96 -1.18 -12.24
N GLU A 156 1.67 -1.28 -12.64
CA GLU A 156 0.88 -0.13 -13.08
C GLU A 156 0.78 0.93 -11.97
N ASP A 157 0.43 0.52 -10.74
CA ASP A 157 0.32 1.46 -9.61
C ASP A 157 1.63 2.21 -9.36
N ALA A 158 2.77 1.54 -9.45
CA ALA A 158 4.08 2.17 -9.29
C ALA A 158 4.41 3.14 -10.45
N ASP A 159 4.12 2.77 -11.70
CA ASP A 159 4.33 3.62 -12.88
C ASP A 159 3.42 4.86 -12.85
N MET A 160 2.13 4.68 -12.52
CA MET A 160 1.20 5.80 -12.42
C MET A 160 1.58 6.75 -11.29
N THR A 161 2.05 6.22 -10.16
CA THR A 161 2.55 7.03 -9.05
C THR A 161 3.72 7.92 -9.46
N LEU A 162 4.70 7.37 -10.18
CA LEU A 162 5.84 8.13 -10.71
C LEU A 162 5.38 9.23 -11.68
N ARG A 163 4.53 8.89 -12.65
CA ARG A 163 4.01 9.87 -13.62
C ARG A 163 3.18 10.96 -12.96
N LEU A 164 2.40 10.64 -11.94
CA LEU A 164 1.65 11.64 -11.16
C LEU A 164 2.60 12.58 -10.42
N HIS A 165 3.70 12.08 -9.87
CA HIS A 165 4.71 12.92 -9.25
C HIS A 165 5.30 13.93 -10.25
N ASP A 166 5.65 13.49 -11.47
CA ASP A 166 6.19 14.35 -12.51
C ASP A 166 5.23 15.48 -12.92
N VAL A 167 3.92 15.23 -12.84
CA VAL A 167 2.89 16.23 -13.14
C VAL A 167 2.63 17.16 -11.94
N LEU A 168 2.56 16.61 -10.71
CA LEU A 168 2.15 17.34 -9.52
C LEU A 168 3.28 18.15 -8.89
N LYS A 169 4.49 17.59 -8.79
CA LYS A 169 5.60 18.23 -8.07
C LYS A 169 5.97 19.61 -8.64
N PRO A 170 6.08 19.81 -9.96
CA PRO A 170 6.37 21.14 -10.53
C PRO A 170 5.28 22.17 -10.25
N ARG A 171 4.04 21.73 -10.06
CA ARG A 171 2.91 22.63 -9.76
C ARG A 171 3.04 23.29 -8.41
N LEU A 172 3.70 22.69 -7.43
CA LEU A 172 3.91 23.30 -6.12
C LEU A 172 4.57 24.69 -6.21
N ALA A 173 5.59 24.81 -7.07
CA ALA A 173 6.26 26.09 -7.28
C ALA A 173 5.37 27.07 -8.05
N ARG A 174 4.72 26.60 -9.12
CA ARG A 174 3.84 27.41 -9.97
C ARG A 174 2.64 27.97 -9.21
N ASP A 175 2.04 27.15 -8.34
CA ASP A 175 0.81 27.46 -7.62
C ASP A 175 1.11 28.00 -6.21
N HIS A 176 2.40 28.35 -5.90
CA HIS A 176 2.89 28.91 -4.64
C HIS A 176 2.61 28.03 -3.39
N MET A 177 2.51 26.72 -3.56
CA MET A 177 2.23 25.76 -2.50
C MET A 177 3.47 25.02 -1.96
N ALA A 178 4.67 25.33 -2.49
CA ALA A 178 5.90 24.64 -2.10
C ALA A 178 6.17 24.75 -0.59
N THR A 179 5.98 25.92 0.01
CA THR A 179 6.20 26.10 1.45
C THR A 179 5.25 25.21 2.27
N VAL A 180 3.96 25.18 1.92
CA VAL A 180 2.98 24.34 2.64
C VAL A 180 3.40 22.87 2.58
N TYR A 181 3.72 22.38 1.38
CA TYR A 181 4.11 20.99 1.20
C TYR A 181 5.41 20.64 1.95
N GLU A 182 6.48 21.42 1.72
CA GLU A 182 7.83 21.09 2.22
C GLU A 182 7.98 21.32 3.73
N THR A 183 7.23 22.25 4.33
CA THR A 183 7.41 22.61 5.75
C THR A 183 6.31 22.10 6.67
N LEU A 184 5.15 21.74 6.13
CA LEU A 184 4.01 21.25 6.93
C LEU A 184 3.63 19.80 6.55
N GLU A 185 3.18 19.58 5.33
CA GLU A 185 2.54 18.33 4.97
C GLU A 185 3.52 17.16 4.81
N ARG A 186 4.62 17.35 4.10
CA ARG A 186 5.64 16.32 3.94
C ARG A 186 6.31 15.91 5.27
N PRO A 187 6.74 16.83 6.15
CA PRO A 187 7.26 16.47 7.47
C PRO A 187 6.22 15.84 8.41
N LEU A 188 4.94 16.03 8.16
CA LEU A 188 3.86 15.42 8.94
C LEU A 188 3.74 13.90 8.70
N ILE A 189 4.14 13.41 7.52
CA ILE A 189 4.06 11.98 7.16
C ILE A 189 4.69 11.09 8.24
N PRO A 190 5.98 11.23 8.60
CA PRO A 190 6.60 10.38 9.63
C PRO A 190 5.99 10.57 11.02
N VAL A 191 5.44 11.75 11.34
CA VAL A 191 4.75 11.98 12.60
C VAL A 191 3.47 11.15 12.67
N LEU A 192 2.68 11.13 11.60
CA LEU A 192 1.47 10.32 11.50
C LEU A 192 1.79 8.82 11.55
N VAL A 193 2.84 8.37 10.87
CA VAL A 193 3.35 6.99 10.98
C VAL A 193 3.63 6.62 12.43
N ALA A 194 4.35 7.48 13.15
CA ALA A 194 4.68 7.23 14.56
C ALA A 194 3.42 7.20 15.46
N MET A 195 2.47 8.11 15.22
CA MET A 195 1.21 8.16 15.97
C MET A 195 0.35 6.91 15.72
N GLU A 196 0.19 6.50 14.47
CA GLU A 196 -0.61 5.33 14.09
C GLU A 196 0.04 4.03 14.58
N SER A 197 1.37 3.93 14.50
CA SER A 197 2.11 2.79 15.02
C SER A 197 2.02 2.66 16.55
N ALA A 198 2.03 3.77 17.28
CA ALA A 198 1.82 3.78 18.73
C ALA A 198 0.38 3.43 19.11
N GLY A 199 -0.58 3.76 18.24
CA GLY A 199 -2.00 3.53 18.45
C GLY A 199 -2.61 4.38 19.56
N ILE A 200 -3.90 4.16 19.80
CA ILE A 200 -4.66 4.81 20.86
C ILE A 200 -5.34 3.79 21.77
N LYS A 201 -5.38 4.07 23.07
CA LYS A 201 -6.10 3.24 24.03
C LYS A 201 -7.59 3.52 23.97
N VAL A 202 -8.37 2.51 23.62
CA VAL A 202 -9.83 2.58 23.60
C VAL A 202 -10.41 2.10 24.93
N ALA A 203 -11.49 2.72 25.41
CA ALA A 203 -12.26 2.31 26.58
C ALA A 203 -13.54 1.55 26.15
N PRO A 204 -13.49 0.20 25.98
CA PRO A 204 -14.60 -0.58 25.43
C PRO A 204 -15.89 -0.47 26.27
N GLY A 205 -15.75 -0.37 27.61
CA GLY A 205 -16.90 -0.21 28.51
C GLY A 205 -17.67 1.09 28.26
N HIS A 206 -16.96 2.19 28.04
CA HIS A 206 -17.57 3.48 27.71
C HIS A 206 -18.29 3.44 26.36
N LEU A 207 -17.65 2.87 25.33
CA LEU A 207 -18.27 2.70 24.01
C LEU A 207 -19.55 1.84 24.06
N LYS A 208 -19.55 0.77 24.85
CA LYS A 208 -20.74 -0.07 25.05
C LYS A 208 -21.88 0.71 25.72
N THR A 209 -21.57 1.55 26.69
CA THR A 209 -22.57 2.42 27.37
C THR A 209 -23.17 3.42 26.37
N LEU A 210 -22.32 4.10 25.56
CA LEU A 210 -22.77 5.02 24.52
C LEU A 210 -23.63 4.32 23.46
N SER A 211 -23.20 3.15 22.99
CA SER A 211 -23.98 2.36 22.03
C SER A 211 -25.37 2.02 22.56
N THR A 212 -25.46 1.58 23.83
CA THR A 212 -26.73 1.27 24.46
C THR A 212 -27.64 2.50 24.61
N ASP A 213 -27.07 3.66 24.98
CA ASP A 213 -27.83 4.92 25.10
C ASP A 213 -28.34 5.39 23.74
N PHE A 214 -27.52 5.32 22.70
CA PHE A 214 -27.94 5.68 21.33
C PHE A 214 -29.06 4.77 20.82
N THR A 215 -28.94 3.45 20.99
CA THR A 215 -30.02 2.51 20.64
C THR A 215 -31.33 2.89 21.31
N LYS A 216 -31.31 3.14 22.62
CA LYS A 216 -32.53 3.54 23.37
C LYS A 216 -33.13 4.87 22.88
N ARG A 217 -32.31 5.79 22.37
CA ARG A 217 -32.79 7.07 21.81
C ARG A 217 -33.37 6.92 20.42
N LEU A 218 -32.83 6.00 19.61
CA LEU A 218 -33.30 5.72 18.25
C LEU A 218 -34.61 4.94 18.24
N ASP A 219 -34.86 4.09 19.26
CA ASP A 219 -36.08 3.30 19.43
C ASP A 219 -37.28 4.11 19.96
N LYS A 220 -37.11 5.40 20.28
CA LYS A 220 -38.14 6.36 20.65
C LYS A 220 -38.64 7.20 19.50
#